data_c9a05dcf864b3adefb920c02c487167a
#
_entry.id   c9a05dcf864b3adefb920c02c487167a
#
_cell.length_a   1.000
_cell.length_b   1.000
_cell.length_c   1.000
_cell.angle_alpha   90.00
_cell.angle_beta   90.00
_cell.angle_gamma   90.00
#
_symmetry.space_group_name_H-M   'P 1'
#
loop_
_entity.id
_entity.type
_entity.pdbx_description
1 polymer ?
#
loop_
_entity_poly.entity_id
_entity_poly.type
_entity_poly.pdbx_seq_one_letter_code
_entity_poly.pdbx_strand_id
1 'polypeptide(L)'
;YLPYGPFNERADFDAWLSRNAASQDPLFFAVVEQRSGKVQGVLSYLTIAPQHGSIEIGHICYGRVMQRSVQATEVIYLLAKQAFDNGYRRLEWKCNNGNARSKRAAERFGFSYEGLFRQHMVIKDRNRDTAWYSIIDSEWPALATSYDRWLAADNFDANGQQLSALRH
;
A
#
# COMPACT_ATOMS: atom_id res chain seq x y z
N TYR A 1 -12.29 -0.22 -7.54
CA TYR A 1 -12.29 -0.17 -6.07
C TYR A 1 -11.84 1.18 -5.50
N LEU A 2 -11.12 2.00 -6.27
CA LEU A 2 -10.76 3.36 -5.88
C LEU A 2 -11.99 4.28 -5.92
N PRO A 3 -12.10 5.27 -5.01
CA PRO A 3 -13.25 6.18 -4.97
C PRO A 3 -13.27 7.21 -6.11
N TYR A 4 -12.19 7.31 -6.88
CA TYR A 4 -12.00 8.20 -8.01
C TYR A 4 -11.69 7.42 -9.29
N GLY A 5 -11.69 8.11 -10.45
CA GLY A 5 -11.45 7.52 -11.76
C GLY A 5 -12.45 6.39 -12.14
N PRO A 6 -12.32 5.76 -13.31
CA PRO A 6 -11.37 6.20 -14.34
C PRO A 6 -11.68 7.65 -14.79
N PHE A 7 -10.65 8.36 -15.24
CA PHE A 7 -10.79 9.70 -15.82
C PHE A 7 -10.95 9.55 -17.33
N ASN A 8 -11.99 10.17 -17.87
CA ASN A 8 -12.25 10.16 -19.31
C ASN A 8 -11.43 11.24 -20.02
N GLU A 9 -11.25 12.38 -19.35
CA GLU A 9 -10.55 13.54 -19.88
C GLU A 9 -9.23 13.77 -19.14
N ARG A 10 -8.21 14.21 -19.89
CA ARG A 10 -6.89 14.54 -19.31
C ARG A 10 -7.00 15.66 -18.27
N ALA A 11 -7.84 16.65 -18.51
CA ALA A 11 -8.04 17.78 -17.59
C ALA A 11 -8.56 17.33 -16.22
N ASP A 12 -9.47 16.34 -16.17
CA ASP A 12 -9.99 15.79 -14.92
C ASP A 12 -8.89 15.09 -14.11
N PHE A 13 -8.02 14.35 -14.81
CA PHE A 13 -6.86 13.72 -14.19
C PHE A 13 -5.88 14.77 -13.66
N ASP A 14 -5.56 15.79 -14.42
CA ASP A 14 -4.62 16.85 -14.02
C ASP A 14 -5.17 17.66 -12.83
N ALA A 15 -6.47 17.94 -12.80
CA ALA A 15 -7.13 18.56 -11.65
C ALA A 15 -7.10 17.67 -10.40
N TRP A 16 -7.32 16.36 -10.56
CA TRP A 16 -7.19 15.39 -9.49
C TRP A 16 -5.75 15.34 -8.97
N LEU A 17 -4.76 15.26 -9.87
CA LEU A 17 -3.34 15.22 -9.52
C LEU A 17 -2.91 16.46 -8.75
N SER A 18 -3.28 17.66 -9.22
CA SER A 18 -2.93 18.92 -8.57
C SER A 18 -3.49 19.03 -7.15
N ARG A 19 -4.75 18.63 -6.95
CA ARG A 19 -5.36 18.60 -5.60
C ARG A 19 -4.63 17.64 -4.66
N ASN A 20 -4.28 16.45 -5.16
CA ASN A 20 -3.65 15.43 -4.32
C ASN A 20 -2.16 15.69 -4.09
N ALA A 21 -1.48 16.38 -4.99
CA ALA A 21 -0.11 16.83 -4.80
C ALA A 21 0.05 17.86 -3.66
N ALA A 22 -1.01 18.62 -3.39
CA ALA A 22 -1.05 19.60 -2.29
C ALA A 22 -1.64 19.03 -0.99
N SER A 23 -2.18 17.82 -1.02
CA SER A 23 -2.85 17.21 0.14
C SER A 23 -1.83 16.72 1.17
N GLN A 24 -2.17 16.92 2.46
CA GLN A 24 -1.41 16.42 3.60
C GLN A 24 -2.04 15.14 4.20
N ASP A 25 -3.33 14.94 4.01
CA ASP A 25 -4.07 13.71 4.34
C ASP A 25 -5.26 13.56 3.39
N PRO A 26 -5.20 12.64 2.43
CA PRO A 26 -4.10 11.68 2.14
C PRO A 26 -2.82 12.36 1.66
N LEU A 27 -1.67 11.88 2.14
CA LEU A 27 -0.34 12.28 1.67
C LEU A 27 0.09 11.32 0.55
N PHE A 28 0.05 11.81 -0.70
CA PHE A 28 0.33 10.97 -1.88
C PHE A 28 1.82 10.92 -2.22
N PHE A 29 2.23 9.75 -2.71
CA PHE A 29 3.57 9.49 -3.25
C PHE A 29 3.49 8.95 -4.67
N ALA A 30 4.36 9.42 -5.54
CA ALA A 30 4.63 8.78 -6.81
C ALA A 30 5.72 7.72 -6.61
N VAL A 31 5.51 6.53 -7.17
CA VAL A 31 6.54 5.49 -7.21
C VAL A 31 7.33 5.66 -8.49
N VAL A 32 8.61 5.98 -8.34
CA VAL A 32 9.52 6.23 -9.47
C VAL A 32 10.55 5.11 -9.52
N GLU A 33 10.66 4.45 -10.67
CA GLU A 33 11.72 3.47 -10.90
C GLU A 33 13.06 4.21 -11.05
N GLN A 34 14.02 3.94 -10.17
CA GLN A 34 15.29 4.67 -10.12
C GLN A 34 16.09 4.60 -11.43
N ARG A 35 16.12 3.44 -12.09
CA ARG A 35 16.89 3.23 -13.31
C ARG A 35 16.38 4.06 -14.49
N SER A 36 15.07 4.10 -14.68
CA SER A 36 14.44 4.75 -15.85
C SER A 36 13.90 6.14 -15.58
N GLY A 37 13.75 6.53 -14.31
CA GLY A 37 13.08 7.76 -13.90
C GLY A 37 11.58 7.76 -14.17
N LYS A 38 10.99 6.63 -14.56
CA LYS A 38 9.56 6.54 -14.92
C LYS A 38 8.68 6.33 -13.71
N VAL A 39 7.56 7.03 -13.67
CA VAL A 39 6.52 6.80 -12.68
C VAL A 39 5.82 5.47 -12.98
N GLN A 40 5.81 4.57 -11.99
CA GLN A 40 5.25 3.23 -12.09
C GLN A 40 3.94 3.05 -11.31
N GLY A 41 3.64 3.99 -10.42
CA GLY A 41 2.42 3.92 -9.62
C GLY A 41 2.28 5.09 -8.65
N VAL A 42 1.18 5.06 -7.91
CA VAL A 42 0.91 5.98 -6.81
C VAL A 42 0.37 5.20 -5.62
N LEU A 43 0.61 5.72 -4.43
CA LEU A 43 -0.03 5.28 -3.19
C LEU A 43 0.00 6.45 -2.20
N SER A 44 -0.61 6.28 -1.04
CA SER A 44 -0.61 7.34 -0.03
C SER A 44 -0.52 6.80 1.38
N TYR A 45 -0.07 7.64 2.31
CA TYR A 45 -0.56 7.59 3.67
C TYR A 45 -1.91 8.32 3.75
N LEU A 46 -2.77 7.86 4.63
CA LEU A 46 -4.04 8.51 4.94
C LEU A 46 -4.47 8.17 6.36
N THR A 47 -5.52 8.84 6.83
CA THR A 47 -5.99 8.68 8.23
C THR A 47 -4.81 8.86 9.20
N ILE A 48 -4.01 9.91 8.97
CA ILE A 48 -2.79 10.18 9.71
C ILE A 48 -3.17 10.73 11.08
N ALA A 49 -3.02 9.93 12.13
CA ALA A 49 -3.42 10.26 13.50
C ALA A 49 -2.26 10.10 14.49
N PRO A 50 -1.31 11.06 14.53
CA PRO A 50 -0.14 10.96 15.40
C PRO A 50 -0.49 10.86 16.89
N GLN A 51 -1.58 11.52 17.31
CA GLN A 51 -2.08 11.46 18.69
C GLN A 51 -2.51 10.06 19.13
N HIS A 52 -2.81 9.17 18.19
CA HIS A 52 -3.12 7.77 18.44
C HIS A 52 -2.00 6.82 18.01
N GLY A 53 -0.98 7.36 17.34
CA GLY A 53 0.10 6.59 16.76
C GLY A 53 -0.37 5.65 15.64
N SER A 54 -1.42 6.03 14.89
CA SER A 54 -1.95 5.23 13.79
C SER A 54 -1.85 5.95 12.45
N ILE A 55 -1.61 5.17 11.39
CA ILE A 55 -1.51 5.63 10.02
C ILE A 55 -1.94 4.51 9.06
N GLU A 56 -2.51 4.84 7.92
CA GLU A 56 -2.96 3.85 6.93
C GLU A 56 -2.15 3.98 5.64
N ILE A 57 -1.83 2.87 4.99
CA ILE A 57 -1.39 2.83 3.59
C ILE A 57 -2.60 2.54 2.71
N GLY A 58 -2.85 3.43 1.72
CA GLY A 58 -3.96 3.24 0.81
C GLY A 58 -3.75 3.91 -0.55
N HIS A 59 -4.86 4.05 -1.28
CA HIS A 59 -4.86 4.61 -2.65
C HIS A 59 -3.89 3.92 -3.62
N ILE A 60 -3.54 2.66 -3.35
CA ILE A 60 -2.53 1.91 -4.11
C ILE A 60 -3.01 1.67 -5.53
N CYS A 61 -2.30 2.23 -6.49
CA CYS A 61 -2.54 2.05 -7.91
C CYS A 61 -1.21 1.85 -8.64
N TYR A 62 -0.92 0.62 -8.99
CA TYR A 62 0.32 0.24 -9.67
C TYR A 62 0.08 0.01 -11.16
N GLY A 63 0.96 0.55 -11.99
CA GLY A 63 1.04 0.24 -13.41
C GLY A 63 1.27 -1.27 -13.63
N ARG A 64 0.97 -1.76 -14.83
CA ARG A 64 1.03 -3.20 -15.14
C ARG A 64 2.41 -3.80 -14.89
N VAL A 65 3.48 -3.06 -15.20
CA VAL A 65 4.87 -3.52 -15.04
C VAL A 65 5.22 -3.69 -13.57
N MET A 66 4.73 -2.81 -12.71
CA MET A 66 5.01 -2.84 -11.29
C MET A 66 4.21 -3.92 -10.53
N GLN A 67 3.07 -4.35 -11.06
CA GLN A 67 2.25 -5.36 -10.39
C GLN A 67 3.01 -6.68 -10.24
N ARG A 68 3.04 -7.24 -9.02
CA ARG A 68 3.74 -8.49 -8.67
C ARG A 68 5.27 -8.43 -8.84
N SER A 69 5.84 -7.23 -8.93
CA SER A 69 7.29 -7.03 -9.00
C SER A 69 7.92 -6.93 -7.61
N VAL A 70 9.24 -6.96 -7.58
CA VAL A 70 10.05 -6.69 -6.37
C VAL A 70 9.75 -5.28 -5.86
N GLN A 71 9.69 -4.30 -6.76
CA GLN A 71 9.43 -2.89 -6.44
C GLN A 71 8.08 -2.71 -5.73
N ALA A 72 7.05 -3.48 -6.10
CA ALA A 72 5.75 -3.42 -5.42
C ALA A 72 5.83 -3.86 -3.94
N THR A 73 6.73 -4.78 -3.62
CA THR A 73 6.99 -5.20 -2.24
C THR A 73 7.87 -4.20 -1.51
N GLU A 74 8.94 -3.74 -2.15
CA GLU A 74 9.87 -2.75 -1.61
C GLU A 74 9.16 -1.45 -1.20
N VAL A 75 8.24 -0.95 -2.02
CA VAL A 75 7.47 0.27 -1.71
C VAL A 75 6.63 0.11 -0.44
N ILE A 76 5.98 -1.04 -0.23
CA ILE A 76 5.23 -1.30 1.01
C ILE A 76 6.18 -1.39 2.20
N TYR A 77 7.33 -2.06 2.04
CA TYR A 77 8.36 -2.12 3.08
C TYR A 77 8.86 -0.72 3.46
N LEU A 78 9.19 0.12 2.48
CA LEU A 78 9.69 1.47 2.72
C LEU A 78 8.68 2.34 3.48
N LEU A 79 7.40 2.27 3.10
CA LEU A 79 6.36 3.01 3.82
C LEU A 79 6.11 2.43 5.22
N ALA A 80 6.08 1.12 5.38
CA ALA A 80 5.95 0.51 6.70
C ALA A 80 7.12 0.92 7.61
N LYS A 81 8.36 0.79 7.10
CA LYS A 81 9.56 1.22 7.79
C LYS A 81 9.50 2.69 8.20
N GLN A 82 9.16 3.58 7.28
CA GLN A 82 9.01 5.01 7.53
C GLN A 82 7.96 5.30 8.62
N ALA A 83 6.82 4.59 8.60
CA ALA A 83 5.79 4.77 9.63
C ALA A 83 6.30 4.38 11.02
N PHE A 84 6.88 3.19 11.17
CA PHE A 84 7.37 2.72 12.47
C PHE A 84 8.61 3.50 12.96
N ASP A 85 9.51 3.89 12.07
CA ASP A 85 10.67 4.75 12.40
C ASP A 85 10.23 6.14 12.91
N ASN A 86 9.07 6.65 12.46
CA ASN A 86 8.48 7.89 12.97
C ASN A 86 7.62 7.70 14.24
N GLY A 87 7.65 6.51 14.85
CA GLY A 87 6.98 6.25 16.12
C GLY A 87 5.49 5.94 16.02
N TYR A 88 4.98 5.69 14.83
CA TYR A 88 3.64 5.11 14.72
C TYR A 88 3.65 3.70 15.31
N ARG A 89 2.62 3.36 16.08
CA ARG A 89 2.49 2.05 16.72
C ARG A 89 1.57 1.10 15.96
N ARG A 90 0.88 1.61 14.93
CA ARG A 90 -0.12 0.88 14.16
C ARG A 90 -0.14 1.37 12.71
N LEU A 91 0.07 0.45 11.79
CA LEU A 91 -0.07 0.65 10.36
C LEU A 91 -1.30 -0.09 9.86
N GLU A 92 -2.22 0.60 9.20
CA GLU A 92 -3.48 0.05 8.73
C GLU A 92 -3.50 -0.21 7.23
N TRP A 93 -4.32 -1.19 6.83
CA TRP A 93 -4.69 -1.46 5.45
C TRP A 93 -6.18 -1.77 5.39
N LYS A 94 -6.91 -1.09 4.53
CA LYS A 94 -8.34 -1.29 4.33
C LYS A 94 -8.66 -1.56 2.88
N CYS A 95 -9.57 -2.49 2.61
CA CYS A 95 -10.03 -2.71 1.26
C CYS A 95 -11.50 -3.11 1.21
N ASN A 96 -12.11 -2.93 0.03
CA ASN A 96 -13.41 -3.53 -0.23
C ASN A 96 -13.32 -5.05 -0.04
N ASN A 97 -14.22 -5.64 0.72
CA ASN A 97 -14.22 -7.09 1.00
C ASN A 97 -14.29 -7.95 -0.27
N GLY A 98 -14.89 -7.44 -1.34
CA GLY A 98 -14.88 -8.08 -2.67
C GLY A 98 -13.55 -7.98 -3.43
N ASN A 99 -12.59 -7.19 -2.92
CA ASN A 99 -11.27 -7.05 -3.55
C ASN A 99 -10.29 -8.14 -3.10
N ALA A 100 -10.47 -9.35 -3.60
CA ALA A 100 -9.63 -10.50 -3.25
C ALA A 100 -8.13 -10.27 -3.54
N ARG A 101 -7.77 -9.42 -4.52
CA ARG A 101 -6.37 -9.09 -4.81
C ARG A 101 -5.75 -8.27 -3.68
N SER A 102 -6.46 -7.26 -3.18
CA SER A 102 -6.00 -6.41 -2.09
C SER A 102 -5.91 -7.19 -0.76
N LYS A 103 -6.86 -8.07 -0.49
CA LYS A 103 -6.83 -8.95 0.69
C LYS A 103 -5.58 -9.83 0.70
N ARG A 104 -5.34 -10.55 -0.41
CA ARG A 104 -4.11 -11.38 -0.54
C ARG A 104 -2.83 -10.55 -0.48
N ALA A 105 -2.85 -9.31 -0.96
CA ALA A 105 -1.70 -8.42 -0.86
C ALA A 105 -1.43 -8.03 0.60
N ALA A 106 -2.45 -7.62 1.35
CA ALA A 106 -2.32 -7.29 2.77
C ALA A 106 -1.73 -8.48 3.56
N GLU A 107 -2.32 -9.67 3.40
CA GLU A 107 -1.85 -10.89 4.05
C GLU A 107 -0.39 -11.22 3.68
N ARG A 108 -0.06 -11.14 2.37
CA ARG A 108 1.32 -11.35 1.89
C ARG A 108 2.31 -10.35 2.46
N PHE A 109 1.89 -9.13 2.73
CA PHE A 109 2.71 -8.07 3.31
C PHE A 109 2.77 -8.11 4.84
N GLY A 110 2.20 -9.14 5.47
CA GLY A 110 2.26 -9.36 6.90
C GLY A 110 1.18 -8.64 7.71
N PHE A 111 0.20 -8.06 7.05
CA PHE A 111 -0.94 -7.46 7.77
C PHE A 111 -1.87 -8.54 8.29
N SER A 112 -2.21 -8.46 9.57
CA SER A 112 -3.19 -9.32 10.26
C SER A 112 -4.61 -8.84 9.98
N TYR A 113 -5.53 -9.76 9.64
CA TYR A 113 -6.94 -9.46 9.47
C TYR A 113 -7.60 -9.20 10.83
N GLU A 114 -8.34 -8.11 10.96
CA GLU A 114 -8.99 -7.72 12.21
C GLU A 114 -10.51 -7.80 12.17
N GLY A 115 -11.12 -7.69 10.99
CA GLY A 115 -12.56 -7.79 10.92
C GLY A 115 -13.19 -7.22 9.66
N LEU A 116 -14.51 -7.36 9.59
CA LEU A 116 -15.34 -6.90 8.49
C LEU A 116 -16.35 -5.86 9.00
N PHE A 117 -16.27 -4.66 8.42
CA PHE A 117 -17.33 -3.64 8.59
C PHE A 117 -18.34 -3.82 7.47
N ARG A 118 -19.53 -4.32 7.84
CA ARG A 118 -20.64 -4.54 6.90
C ARG A 118 -21.34 -3.21 6.59
N GLN A 119 -21.72 -2.99 5.35
CA GLN A 119 -22.37 -1.75 4.86
C GLN A 119 -21.65 -0.48 5.31
N HIS A 120 -20.31 -0.52 5.29
CA HIS A 120 -19.49 0.54 5.84
C HIS A 120 -19.56 1.83 5.03
N MET A 121 -19.62 1.73 3.71
CA MET A 121 -19.60 2.89 2.80
C MET A 121 -20.46 2.62 1.56
N VAL A 122 -20.86 3.71 0.89
CA VAL A 122 -21.36 3.66 -0.49
C VAL A 122 -20.29 4.30 -1.39
N ILE A 123 -19.78 3.55 -2.35
CA ILE A 123 -18.76 4.00 -3.31
C ILE A 123 -19.29 3.78 -4.73
N LYS A 124 -19.41 4.85 -5.52
CA LYS A 124 -19.95 4.79 -6.89
C LYS A 124 -21.29 4.05 -6.92
N ASP A 125 -22.20 4.47 -6.06
CA ASP A 125 -23.56 3.96 -5.87
C ASP A 125 -23.64 2.46 -5.53
N ARG A 126 -22.57 1.89 -5.03
CA ARG A 126 -22.52 0.48 -4.61
C ARG A 126 -22.14 0.35 -3.15
N ASN A 127 -22.76 -0.61 -2.48
CA ASN A 127 -22.37 -0.98 -1.12
C ASN A 127 -20.91 -1.42 -1.08
N ARG A 128 -20.20 -0.98 -0.05
CA ARG A 128 -18.86 -1.44 0.27
C ARG A 128 -18.84 -1.95 1.70
N ASP A 129 -18.66 -3.24 1.86
CA ASP A 129 -18.17 -3.84 3.09
C ASP A 129 -16.65 -3.69 3.11
N THR A 130 -16.08 -3.30 4.23
CA THR A 130 -14.64 -3.04 4.35
C THR A 130 -13.96 -4.08 5.22
N ALA A 131 -13.00 -4.79 4.65
CA ALA A 131 -12.08 -5.65 5.38
C ALA A 131 -10.94 -4.78 5.95
N TRP A 132 -10.64 -4.98 7.24
CA TRP A 132 -9.62 -4.26 8.01
C TRP A 132 -8.47 -5.17 8.33
N TYR A 133 -7.27 -4.61 8.20
CA TYR A 133 -6.00 -5.26 8.46
C TYR A 133 -5.05 -4.28 9.15
N SER A 134 -4.12 -4.79 9.95
CA SER A 134 -3.07 -3.99 10.56
C SER A 134 -1.76 -4.74 10.73
N ILE A 135 -0.70 -3.96 10.93
CA ILE A 135 0.57 -4.36 11.55
C ILE A 135 0.73 -3.47 12.77
N ILE A 136 1.13 -4.03 13.92
CA ILE A 136 1.45 -3.27 15.11
C ILE A 136 2.96 -3.23 15.37
N ASP A 137 3.39 -2.29 16.20
CA ASP A 137 4.82 -2.04 16.48
C ASP A 137 5.56 -3.25 17.04
N SER A 138 4.89 -4.08 17.85
CA SER A 138 5.48 -5.32 18.37
C SER A 138 5.71 -6.42 17.32
N GLU A 139 4.99 -6.38 16.19
CA GLU A 139 5.14 -7.32 15.07
C GLU A 139 6.21 -6.85 14.08
N TRP A 140 6.40 -5.52 13.97
CA TRP A 140 7.23 -4.91 12.95
C TRP A 140 8.69 -5.39 12.92
N PRO A 141 9.42 -5.57 14.03
CA PRO A 141 10.83 -5.99 13.97
C PRO A 141 11.04 -7.34 13.28
N ALA A 142 10.16 -8.30 13.51
CA ALA A 142 10.20 -9.60 12.84
C ALA A 142 9.85 -9.49 11.34
N LEU A 143 8.85 -8.69 11.03
CA LEU A 143 8.45 -8.42 9.64
C LEU A 143 9.55 -7.68 8.88
N ALA A 144 10.17 -6.66 9.46
CA ALA A 144 11.28 -5.92 8.86
C ALA A 144 12.44 -6.87 8.50
N THR A 145 12.83 -7.75 9.42
CA THR A 145 13.85 -8.77 9.17
C THR A 145 13.47 -9.70 8.01
N SER A 146 12.19 -10.07 7.90
CA SER A 146 11.70 -10.91 6.80
C SER A 146 11.75 -10.16 5.46
N TYR A 147 11.41 -8.87 5.46
CA TYR A 147 11.53 -8.02 4.27
C TYR A 147 12.98 -7.82 3.83
N ASP A 148 13.89 -7.52 4.77
CA ASP A 148 15.31 -7.34 4.48
C ASP A 148 15.90 -8.59 3.83
N ARG A 149 15.59 -9.76 4.38
CA ARG A 149 16.01 -11.05 3.81
C ARG A 149 15.39 -11.28 2.43
N TRP A 150 14.11 -10.97 2.26
CA TRP A 150 13.43 -11.18 0.99
C TRP A 150 13.94 -10.25 -0.10
N LEU A 151 14.25 -8.99 0.25
CA LEU A 151 14.75 -7.96 -0.68
C LEU A 151 16.25 -8.11 -0.98
N ALA A 152 16.97 -8.97 -0.28
CA ALA A 152 18.39 -9.22 -0.51
C ALA A 152 18.63 -9.73 -1.94
N ALA A 153 19.70 -9.26 -2.58
CA ALA A 153 19.98 -9.54 -3.99
C ALA A 153 20.12 -11.05 -4.27
N ASP A 154 20.62 -11.82 -3.32
CA ASP A 154 20.81 -13.26 -3.39
C ASP A 154 19.49 -14.06 -3.32
N ASN A 155 18.38 -13.42 -3.00
CA ASN A 155 17.05 -14.05 -3.08
C ASN A 155 16.46 -14.05 -4.50
N PHE A 156 17.18 -13.55 -5.51
CA PHE A 156 16.69 -13.50 -6.87
C PHE A 156 17.67 -14.16 -7.83
N ASP A 157 17.13 -14.92 -8.78
CA ASP A 157 17.91 -15.53 -9.85
C ASP A 157 18.29 -14.49 -10.94
N ALA A 158 19.04 -14.94 -11.94
CA ALA A 158 19.48 -14.08 -13.06
C ALA A 158 18.32 -13.49 -13.89
N ASN A 159 17.10 -14.06 -13.77
CA ASN A 159 15.89 -13.57 -14.42
C ASN A 159 15.05 -12.65 -13.49
N GLY A 160 15.53 -12.39 -12.27
CA GLY A 160 14.82 -11.61 -11.26
C GLY A 160 13.67 -12.36 -10.60
N GLN A 161 13.63 -13.69 -10.68
CA GLN A 161 12.62 -14.50 -9.99
C GLN A 161 13.08 -14.77 -8.55
N GLN A 162 12.17 -14.61 -7.60
CA GLN A 162 12.47 -14.89 -6.19
C GLN A 162 12.78 -16.37 -5.98
N LEU A 163 13.83 -16.68 -5.22
CA LEU A 163 14.20 -18.03 -4.81
C LEU A 163 13.39 -18.48 -3.60
N SER A 164 13.07 -17.56 -2.70
CA SER A 164 12.24 -17.78 -1.52
C SER A 164 11.07 -16.80 -1.49
N ALA A 165 9.90 -17.28 -1.08
CA ALA A 165 8.74 -16.43 -0.88
C ALA A 165 8.91 -15.56 0.38
N LEU A 166 8.31 -14.36 0.37
CA LEU A 166 8.18 -13.55 1.57
C LEU A 166 7.31 -14.32 2.58
N ARG A 167 7.87 -14.60 3.75
CA ARG A 167 7.22 -15.34 4.85
C ARG A 167 7.40 -14.56 6.15
N HIS A 168 6.37 -14.55 6.95
CA HIS A 168 6.32 -13.88 8.25
C HIS A 168 6.05 -14.89 9.36
#